data_5b551c1524d13bb7f3b4912c3b99af12
#
_entry.id   5b551c1524d13bb7f3b4912c3b99af12
#
_cell.length_a   1.000
_cell.length_b   1.000
_cell.length_c   1.000
_cell.angle_alpha   90.00
_cell.angle_beta   90.00
_cell.angle_gamma   90.00
#
_symmetry.space_group_name_H-M   'P 1'
#
loop_
_entity.id
_entity.type
_entity.pdbx_description
1 polymer ?
#
loop_
_entity_poly.entity_id
_entity_poly.type
_entity_poly.pdbx_seq_one_letter_code
_entity_poly.pdbx_strand_id
1 'polypeptide(L)'
;MGMRKSGAKADAQKSHVLAPGTACVEGARVVVDDEEMEERAESSNIDDSPLIGADNTSADYYFDSYSHFGIHEEMLKDVVRTKTYQNVIYQNTFLFKNKVVLDVGAGTGILSLFCAKAGAKHVYAVECSQMADMAKEIVRTNGYSDVITVLKGKVEEIELPVPHVDVIISEWMGYFLLFENMLNTVLYARDKWLINDGVILPDKALLFLTAIEDAEYKEDKIEFWNNVYGFDMSCIRKQAMAEPLVDTFDPKQIVTSDVLVKKMDISEMASGDVSFTAPFKLIAERDDYIHAFVAYFNVLFTQCHKEISFSTGPRSKGTHWKQTVLYLDEVLTICEGEIIEGSITVEPNKKNPRDLEITINYSLNGKHCQVSLTQHYKMR
;
A
#
# COMPACT_ATOMS: atom_id res chain seq x y z
N MET A 1 22.93 26.00 50.97
CA MET A 1 21.71 25.62 51.70
C MET A 1 20.85 24.89 50.74
N GLY A 2 20.62 23.62 50.71
CA GLY A 2 20.59 22.62 51.75
C GLY A 2 19.40 21.73 51.44
N MET A 3 19.67 20.48 50.97
CA MET A 3 19.01 19.22 51.33
C MET A 3 17.47 19.14 51.22
N ARG A 4 16.84 18.06 50.76
CA ARG A 4 17.04 16.60 50.98
C ARG A 4 16.25 15.73 50.04
N LYS A 5 16.73 14.50 49.86
CA LYS A 5 16.19 13.29 49.24
C LYS A 5 14.96 12.71 49.95
N SER A 6 14.10 11.97 49.17
CA SER A 6 13.49 10.66 49.54
C SER A 6 12.83 10.14 48.26
N GLY A 7 12.96 8.97 47.68
CA GLY A 7 13.33 7.65 48.19
C GLY A 7 12.08 6.81 48.48
N ALA A 8 11.44 6.16 47.50
CA ALA A 8 10.51 5.07 47.77
C ALA A 8 10.68 3.97 46.72
N LYS A 9 11.19 2.84 47.18
CA LYS A 9 11.17 1.52 46.54
C LYS A 9 9.77 0.94 46.70
N ALA A 10 9.25 0.27 45.71
CA ALA A 10 8.13 -0.65 45.86
C ALA A 10 8.55 -2.04 45.39
N ASP A 11 8.30 -3.01 46.26
CA ASP A 11 8.72 -4.39 46.17
C ASP A 11 7.91 -5.19 45.14
N ALA A 12 8.62 -6.17 44.55
CA ALA A 12 8.04 -7.21 43.72
C ALA A 12 7.47 -8.33 44.63
N GLN A 13 6.19 -8.62 44.54
CA GLN A 13 5.61 -9.83 45.08
C GLN A 13 5.53 -10.91 44.00
N LYS A 14 6.29 -12.01 44.26
CA LYS A 14 6.15 -13.30 43.59
C LYS A 14 4.94 -14.03 44.17
N SER A 15 4.03 -14.48 43.34
CA SER A 15 3.04 -15.48 43.70
C SER A 15 3.32 -16.80 42.99
N HIS A 16 3.69 -17.82 43.78
CA HIS A 16 3.71 -19.24 43.36
C HIS A 16 2.29 -19.75 43.21
N VAL A 17 2.02 -20.46 42.10
CA VAL A 17 0.89 -21.39 42.03
C VAL A 17 1.38 -22.75 41.59
N LEU A 18 0.99 -23.73 42.39
CA LEU A 18 1.30 -25.16 42.36
C LEU A 18 0.60 -25.86 41.19
N ALA A 19 1.28 -26.87 40.66
CA ALA A 19 0.72 -27.88 39.78
C ALA A 19 -0.11 -28.93 40.57
N PRO A 20 -1.08 -29.59 39.95
CA PRO A 20 -1.43 -30.94 40.37
C PRO A 20 -1.40 -31.98 39.25
N GLY A 21 -0.69 -33.05 39.50
CA GLY A 21 -1.26 -34.39 39.56
C GLY A 21 -1.42 -35.15 38.25
N THR A 22 -0.44 -36.01 37.99
CA THR A 22 -0.46 -37.19 37.14
C THR A 22 -1.66 -38.11 37.46
N ALA A 23 -2.36 -38.56 36.40
CA ALA A 23 -3.15 -39.78 36.39
C ALA A 23 -2.83 -40.59 35.14
N CYS A 24 -2.22 -41.75 35.35
CA CYS A 24 -2.06 -42.83 34.39
C CYS A 24 -3.42 -43.46 34.06
N VAL A 25 -3.68 -43.72 32.79
CA VAL A 25 -4.67 -44.73 32.37
C VAL A 25 -4.00 -45.66 31.35
N GLU A 26 -4.05 -46.94 31.69
CA GLU A 26 -3.51 -48.08 30.94
C GLU A 26 -4.26 -48.34 29.63
N GLY A 27 -3.51 -48.77 28.68
CA GLY A 27 -3.61 -49.80 27.66
C GLY A 27 -4.97 -50.18 27.02
N ALA A 28 -5.02 -49.95 25.70
CA ALA A 28 -5.73 -50.85 24.79
C ALA A 28 -4.87 -51.05 23.56
N ARG A 29 -4.31 -52.29 23.39
CA ARG A 29 -3.72 -52.78 22.14
C ARG A 29 -4.84 -53.03 21.15
N VAL A 30 -4.79 -52.38 20.00
CA VAL A 30 -5.51 -52.80 18.82
C VAL A 30 -4.53 -53.54 17.91
N VAL A 31 -4.84 -54.80 17.66
CA VAL A 31 -4.21 -55.68 16.68
C VAL A 31 -4.82 -55.29 15.33
N VAL A 32 -3.99 -54.95 14.38
CA VAL A 32 -4.41 -54.74 12.98
C VAL A 32 -3.73 -55.81 12.15
N ASP A 33 -4.54 -56.64 11.50
CA ASP A 33 -4.13 -57.71 10.58
C ASP A 33 -3.54 -57.11 9.31
N ASP A 34 -2.44 -57.69 8.84
CA ASP A 34 -1.83 -57.44 7.54
C ASP A 34 -2.72 -58.01 6.44
N GLU A 35 -3.29 -57.18 5.59
CA GLU A 35 -3.75 -57.55 4.26
C GLU A 35 -3.18 -56.61 3.21
N GLU A 36 -2.68 -57.20 2.16
CA GLU A 36 -1.99 -56.72 0.99
C GLU A 36 -2.67 -55.48 0.37
N MET A 37 -1.91 -54.39 0.14
CA MET A 37 -2.36 -53.32 -0.77
C MET A 37 -1.46 -53.22 -1.99
N GLU A 38 -2.06 -53.60 -3.12
CA GLU A 38 -1.54 -53.34 -4.46
C GLU A 38 -1.33 -51.83 -4.72
N GLU A 39 -0.15 -51.50 -5.27
CA GLU A 39 0.17 -50.18 -5.80
C GLU A 39 -0.85 -49.78 -6.89
N ARG A 40 -1.63 -48.76 -6.61
CA ARG A 40 -2.24 -47.90 -7.63
C ARG A 40 -1.67 -46.48 -7.47
N ALA A 41 -0.76 -46.15 -8.38
CA ALA A 41 -0.34 -44.79 -8.61
C ALA A 41 -1.52 -44.01 -9.24
N GLU A 42 -2.32 -43.33 -8.45
CA GLU A 42 -3.20 -42.28 -8.93
C GLU A 42 -2.51 -40.94 -8.78
N SER A 43 -2.27 -40.27 -9.91
CA SER A 43 -1.85 -38.92 -10.02
C SER A 43 -2.89 -38.02 -9.36
N SER A 44 -2.61 -37.52 -8.13
CA SER A 44 -3.43 -36.51 -7.51
C SER A 44 -3.14 -35.16 -8.19
N ASN A 45 -3.99 -34.80 -9.13
CA ASN A 45 -4.19 -33.42 -9.50
C ASN A 45 -4.69 -32.70 -8.23
N ILE A 46 -3.82 -31.92 -7.60
CA ILE A 46 -4.25 -30.96 -6.59
C ILE A 46 -5.09 -29.93 -7.34
N ASP A 47 -6.40 -30.05 -7.17
CA ASP A 47 -7.37 -29.06 -7.64
C ASP A 47 -7.14 -27.77 -6.87
N ASP A 48 -6.62 -26.77 -7.58
CA ASP A 48 -6.31 -25.41 -7.09
C ASP A 48 -7.61 -24.57 -7.04
N SER A 49 -8.69 -25.18 -6.55
CA SER A 49 -9.97 -24.50 -6.38
C SER A 49 -10.01 -23.78 -5.03
N PRO A 50 -10.22 -22.47 -5.00
CA PRO A 50 -10.39 -21.75 -3.74
C PRO A 50 -11.70 -22.16 -3.06
N LEU A 51 -11.60 -22.58 -1.81
CA LEU A 51 -12.73 -22.85 -0.89
C LEU A 51 -13.44 -21.56 -0.46
N ILE A 52 -13.85 -20.71 -1.43
CA ILE A 52 -14.61 -19.48 -1.16
C ILE A 52 -15.78 -19.45 -2.14
N GLY A 53 -16.97 -19.15 -1.62
CA GLY A 53 -18.23 -19.17 -2.34
C GLY A 53 -18.16 -18.49 -3.72
N ALA A 54 -18.77 -19.11 -4.70
CA ALA A 54 -18.53 -18.95 -6.13
C ALA A 54 -18.99 -17.62 -6.77
N ASP A 55 -19.31 -16.56 -5.98
CA ASP A 55 -19.97 -15.37 -6.52
C ASP A 55 -19.23 -14.03 -6.28
N ASN A 56 -18.22 -13.95 -5.41
CA ASN A 56 -17.52 -12.69 -5.16
C ASN A 56 -16.24 -12.57 -6.00
N THR A 57 -16.11 -11.46 -6.75
CA THR A 57 -14.90 -11.12 -7.48
C THR A 57 -13.90 -10.40 -6.57
N SER A 58 -12.63 -10.31 -6.97
CA SER A 58 -11.61 -9.51 -6.24
C SER A 58 -11.99 -8.03 -6.12
N ALA A 59 -12.78 -7.52 -7.09
CA ALA A 59 -13.35 -6.17 -6.99
C ALA A 59 -14.37 -6.06 -5.85
N ASP A 60 -15.16 -7.09 -5.60
CA ASP A 60 -16.13 -7.10 -4.51
C ASP A 60 -15.42 -7.08 -3.15
N TYR A 61 -14.33 -7.84 -2.97
CA TYR A 61 -13.50 -7.77 -1.76
C TYR A 61 -12.88 -6.40 -1.55
N TYR A 62 -12.41 -5.75 -2.60
CA TYR A 62 -11.90 -4.39 -2.55
C TYR A 62 -12.96 -3.40 -2.04
N PHE A 63 -14.16 -3.39 -2.63
CA PHE A 63 -15.23 -2.50 -2.22
C PHE A 63 -15.80 -2.84 -0.84
N ASP A 64 -15.80 -4.12 -0.44
CA ASP A 64 -16.19 -4.54 0.91
C ASP A 64 -15.22 -4.02 1.97
N SER A 65 -13.91 -4.02 1.72
CA SER A 65 -12.93 -3.45 2.64
C SER A 65 -13.16 -1.96 2.88
N TYR A 66 -13.48 -1.20 1.84
CA TYR A 66 -13.82 0.23 1.92
C TYR A 66 -15.22 0.52 2.46
N SER A 67 -16.04 -0.50 2.68
CA SER A 67 -17.32 -0.36 3.39
C SER A 67 -17.17 -0.26 4.91
N HIS A 68 -16.01 -0.68 5.45
CA HIS A 68 -15.75 -0.66 6.89
C HIS A 68 -15.14 0.68 7.32
N PHE A 69 -15.69 1.27 8.41
CA PHE A 69 -15.27 2.59 8.90
C PHE A 69 -13.77 2.65 9.31
N GLY A 70 -13.18 1.53 9.73
CA GLY A 70 -11.81 1.47 10.26
C GLY A 70 -10.75 1.96 9.27
N ILE A 71 -10.87 1.59 7.98
CA ILE A 71 -9.93 2.05 6.95
C ILE A 71 -10.05 3.57 6.74
N HIS A 72 -11.29 4.11 6.77
CA HIS A 72 -11.51 5.55 6.66
C HIS A 72 -10.99 6.29 7.89
N GLU A 73 -11.11 5.71 9.08
CA GLU A 73 -10.55 6.29 10.30
C GLU A 73 -9.03 6.43 10.22
N GLU A 74 -8.34 5.39 9.75
CA GLU A 74 -6.88 5.42 9.54
C GLU A 74 -6.47 6.53 8.55
N MET A 75 -7.13 6.58 7.39
CA MET A 75 -6.90 7.61 6.39
C MET A 75 -7.19 9.03 6.90
N LEU A 76 -8.28 9.24 7.64
CA LEU A 76 -8.63 10.55 8.20
C LEU A 76 -7.65 10.99 9.30
N LYS A 77 -7.14 10.05 10.09
CA LYS A 77 -6.13 10.29 11.14
C LYS A 77 -4.73 10.52 10.58
N ASP A 78 -4.46 10.11 9.34
CA ASP A 78 -3.23 10.47 8.65
C ASP A 78 -3.20 11.99 8.40
N VAL A 79 -2.50 12.69 9.29
CA VAL A 79 -2.40 14.15 9.26
C VAL A 79 -1.63 14.63 8.03
N VAL A 80 -0.63 13.87 7.55
CA VAL A 80 0.13 14.23 6.34
C VAL A 80 -0.80 14.24 5.14
N ARG A 81 -1.52 13.16 4.93
CA ARG A 81 -2.52 13.02 3.87
C ARG A 81 -3.62 14.08 3.97
N THR A 82 -4.41 14.02 5.02
CA THR A 82 -5.66 14.81 5.15
C THR A 82 -5.38 16.31 5.22
N LYS A 83 -4.29 16.72 5.91
CA LYS A 83 -3.93 18.14 6.02
C LYS A 83 -3.35 18.69 4.73
N THR A 84 -2.62 17.87 3.96
CA THR A 84 -2.12 18.29 2.65
C THR A 84 -3.28 18.59 1.70
N TYR A 85 -4.26 17.68 1.56
CA TYR A 85 -5.45 17.95 0.76
C TYR A 85 -6.23 19.18 1.24
N GLN A 86 -6.40 19.33 2.55
CA GLN A 86 -7.03 20.52 3.12
C GLN A 86 -6.27 21.81 2.73
N ASN A 87 -4.95 21.79 2.80
CA ASN A 87 -4.10 22.94 2.42
C ASN A 87 -4.19 23.22 0.93
N VAL A 88 -4.14 22.17 0.06
CA VAL A 88 -4.34 22.29 -1.39
C VAL A 88 -5.62 23.07 -1.68
N ILE A 89 -6.72 22.69 -1.05
CA ILE A 89 -8.03 23.28 -1.31
C ILE A 89 -8.15 24.67 -0.70
N TYR A 90 -7.77 24.87 0.57
CA TYR A 90 -8.02 26.13 1.29
C TYR A 90 -7.04 27.24 0.94
N GLN A 91 -5.80 26.90 0.58
CA GLN A 91 -4.82 27.90 0.16
C GLN A 91 -4.96 28.27 -1.33
N ASN A 92 -5.75 27.50 -2.09
CA ASN A 92 -5.95 27.69 -3.51
C ASN A 92 -7.44 27.78 -3.86
N THR A 93 -8.21 28.53 -3.08
CA THR A 93 -9.67 28.68 -3.28
C THR A 93 -10.05 29.15 -4.68
N PHE A 94 -9.15 29.82 -5.41
CA PHE A 94 -9.34 30.27 -6.79
C PHE A 94 -9.57 29.09 -7.75
N LEU A 95 -9.02 27.90 -7.45
CA LEU A 95 -9.23 26.68 -8.24
C LEU A 95 -10.65 26.10 -8.06
N PHE A 96 -11.30 26.41 -6.93
CA PHE A 96 -12.58 25.79 -6.52
C PHE A 96 -13.77 26.75 -6.57
N LYS A 97 -13.55 28.04 -6.31
CA LYS A 97 -14.62 29.04 -6.17
C LYS A 97 -15.44 29.16 -7.45
N ASN A 98 -16.76 28.92 -7.33
CA ASN A 98 -17.73 28.90 -8.41
C ASN A 98 -17.48 27.80 -9.47
N LYS A 99 -16.70 26.77 -9.15
CA LYS A 99 -16.35 25.64 -10.02
C LYS A 99 -17.20 24.43 -9.70
N VAL A 100 -17.43 23.59 -10.71
CA VAL A 100 -18.01 22.26 -10.57
C VAL A 100 -16.88 21.25 -10.35
N VAL A 101 -16.94 20.52 -9.24
CA VAL A 101 -15.90 19.58 -8.81
C VAL A 101 -16.42 18.16 -8.86
N LEU A 102 -15.60 17.23 -9.32
CA LEU A 102 -15.80 15.79 -9.21
C LEU A 102 -14.81 15.22 -8.20
N ASP A 103 -15.31 14.61 -7.13
CA ASP A 103 -14.53 13.88 -6.13
C ASP A 103 -14.67 12.38 -6.44
N VAL A 104 -13.58 11.77 -6.91
CA VAL A 104 -13.53 10.37 -7.36
C VAL A 104 -13.06 9.48 -6.22
N GLY A 105 -13.92 8.54 -5.75
CA GLY A 105 -13.65 7.72 -4.56
C GLY A 105 -13.79 8.56 -3.30
N ALA A 106 -14.94 9.19 -3.12
CA ALA A 106 -15.12 10.21 -2.09
C ALA A 106 -15.06 9.68 -0.64
N GLY A 107 -15.22 8.36 -0.43
CA GLY A 107 -15.23 7.75 0.89
C GLY A 107 -16.24 8.42 1.81
N THR A 108 -15.76 9.00 2.91
CA THR A 108 -16.58 9.77 3.86
C THR A 108 -17.06 11.14 3.33
N GLY A 109 -16.56 11.57 2.16
CA GLY A 109 -16.85 12.88 1.58
C GLY A 109 -16.02 14.03 2.16
N ILE A 110 -14.93 13.76 2.86
CA ILE A 110 -14.13 14.82 3.50
C ILE A 110 -13.54 15.81 2.49
N LEU A 111 -13.06 15.34 1.33
CA LEU A 111 -12.54 16.22 0.28
C LEU A 111 -13.65 17.06 -0.34
N SER A 112 -14.82 16.45 -0.59
CA SER A 112 -16.02 17.14 -1.04
C SER A 112 -16.44 18.28 -0.09
N LEU A 113 -16.41 18.02 1.23
CA LEU A 113 -16.70 19.04 2.25
C LEU A 113 -15.67 20.18 2.23
N PHE A 114 -14.39 19.88 2.04
CA PHE A 114 -13.36 20.90 1.89
C PHE A 114 -13.61 21.76 0.63
N CYS A 115 -13.94 21.13 -0.51
CA CYS A 115 -14.25 21.84 -1.75
C CYS A 115 -15.51 22.74 -1.61
N ALA A 116 -16.57 22.24 -1.00
CA ALA A 116 -17.79 23.03 -0.73
C ALA A 116 -17.47 24.24 0.16
N LYS A 117 -16.70 24.03 1.24
CA LYS A 117 -16.28 25.11 2.13
C LYS A 117 -15.35 26.12 1.47
N ALA A 118 -14.59 25.73 0.45
CA ALA A 118 -13.75 26.60 -0.37
C ALA A 118 -14.56 27.40 -1.41
N GLY A 119 -15.87 27.19 -1.50
CA GLY A 119 -16.79 27.94 -2.36
C GLY A 119 -17.02 27.28 -3.72
N ALA A 120 -16.87 25.97 -3.86
CA ALA A 120 -17.30 25.25 -5.05
C ALA A 120 -18.77 25.54 -5.37
N LYS A 121 -19.09 25.69 -6.66
CA LYS A 121 -20.46 25.85 -7.13
C LYS A 121 -21.28 24.59 -6.86
N HIS A 122 -20.69 23.45 -7.17
CA HIS A 122 -21.25 22.13 -6.89
C HIS A 122 -20.14 21.08 -6.82
N VAL A 123 -20.35 20.04 -6.00
CA VAL A 123 -19.43 18.90 -5.90
C VAL A 123 -20.22 17.61 -6.13
N TYR A 124 -19.80 16.83 -7.11
CA TYR A 124 -20.28 15.47 -7.32
C TYR A 124 -19.31 14.51 -6.66
N ALA A 125 -19.73 13.90 -5.57
CA ALA A 125 -18.95 12.94 -4.79
C ALA A 125 -19.34 11.53 -5.21
N VAL A 126 -18.45 10.83 -5.91
CA VAL A 126 -18.72 9.47 -6.40
C VAL A 126 -18.03 8.46 -5.50
N GLU A 127 -18.82 7.52 -4.95
CA GLU A 127 -18.35 6.45 -4.08
C GLU A 127 -19.06 5.13 -4.39
N CYS A 128 -18.28 4.06 -4.58
CA CYS A 128 -18.85 2.76 -4.94
C CYS A 128 -19.28 1.93 -3.74
N SER A 129 -18.58 2.06 -2.61
CA SER A 129 -18.80 1.28 -1.41
C SER A 129 -20.07 1.71 -0.63
N GLN A 130 -20.40 0.96 0.42
CA GLN A 130 -21.48 1.32 1.33
C GLN A 130 -21.21 2.64 2.09
N MET A 131 -19.97 3.11 2.10
CA MET A 131 -19.61 4.41 2.68
C MET A 131 -20.35 5.58 2.01
N ALA A 132 -20.81 5.43 0.77
CA ALA A 132 -21.63 6.43 0.09
C ALA A 132 -22.87 6.84 0.90
N ASP A 133 -23.50 5.92 1.62
CA ASP A 133 -24.69 6.22 2.42
C ASP A 133 -24.33 7.00 3.68
N MET A 134 -23.15 6.71 4.28
CA MET A 134 -22.59 7.51 5.38
C MET A 134 -22.21 8.91 4.89
N ALA A 135 -21.58 9.01 3.72
CA ALA A 135 -21.21 10.30 3.12
C ALA A 135 -22.44 11.20 2.90
N LYS A 136 -23.57 10.66 2.42
CA LYS A 136 -24.84 11.40 2.29
C LYS A 136 -25.30 11.98 3.63
N GLU A 137 -25.26 11.16 4.68
CA GLU A 137 -25.65 11.59 6.02
C GLU A 137 -24.69 12.65 6.58
N ILE A 138 -23.37 12.46 6.38
CA ILE A 138 -22.35 13.45 6.77
C ILE A 138 -22.59 14.79 6.06
N VAL A 139 -22.83 14.77 4.76
CA VAL A 139 -23.13 15.97 3.96
C VAL A 139 -24.37 16.67 4.49
N ARG A 140 -25.44 15.92 4.76
CA ARG A 140 -26.71 16.44 5.30
C ARG A 140 -26.50 17.08 6.68
N THR A 141 -25.84 16.38 7.59
CA THR A 141 -25.61 16.83 8.97
C THR A 141 -24.78 18.11 9.03
N ASN A 142 -23.84 18.28 8.06
CA ASN A 142 -23.00 19.47 7.97
C ASN A 142 -23.64 20.62 7.16
N GLY A 143 -24.86 20.46 6.64
CA GLY A 143 -25.61 21.51 5.95
C GLY A 143 -25.10 21.80 4.52
N TYR A 144 -24.53 20.83 3.83
CA TYR A 144 -23.98 20.99 2.46
C TYR A 144 -24.82 20.28 1.38
N SER A 145 -26.04 19.81 1.68
CA SER A 145 -26.87 19.07 0.71
C SER A 145 -27.20 19.87 -0.56
N ASP A 146 -27.21 21.19 -0.50
CA ASP A 146 -27.44 22.05 -1.68
C ASP A 146 -26.20 22.18 -2.59
N VAL A 147 -25.02 21.86 -2.08
CA VAL A 147 -23.73 22.02 -2.78
C VAL A 147 -23.10 20.68 -3.13
N ILE A 148 -23.33 19.62 -2.33
CA ILE A 148 -22.71 18.30 -2.56
C ILE A 148 -23.78 17.28 -2.89
N THR A 149 -23.64 16.61 -4.03
CA THR A 149 -24.42 15.45 -4.44
C THR A 149 -23.57 14.18 -4.36
N VAL A 150 -23.94 13.24 -3.48
CA VAL A 150 -23.26 11.95 -3.39
C VAL A 150 -23.93 10.95 -4.33
N LEU A 151 -23.17 10.43 -5.28
CA LEU A 151 -23.57 9.43 -6.25
C LEU A 151 -22.94 8.08 -5.86
N LYS A 152 -23.80 7.08 -5.59
CA LYS A 152 -23.35 5.72 -5.26
C LYS A 152 -23.24 4.90 -6.52
N GLY A 153 -22.07 4.40 -6.83
CA GLY A 153 -21.80 3.54 -7.97
C GLY A 153 -20.34 3.63 -8.44
N LYS A 154 -19.99 2.73 -9.35
CA LYS A 154 -18.67 2.78 -10.01
C LYS A 154 -18.65 3.96 -10.98
N VAL A 155 -17.54 4.66 -11.02
CA VAL A 155 -17.34 5.84 -11.89
C VAL A 155 -17.59 5.49 -13.36
N GLU A 156 -17.19 4.30 -13.77
CA GLU A 156 -17.34 3.80 -15.14
C GLU A 156 -18.80 3.49 -15.53
N GLU A 157 -19.66 3.27 -14.52
CA GLU A 157 -21.07 2.83 -14.70
C GLU A 157 -22.08 3.95 -14.47
N ILE A 158 -21.67 5.09 -13.89
CA ILE A 158 -22.56 6.22 -13.62
C ILE A 158 -22.54 7.25 -14.74
N GLU A 159 -23.58 8.09 -14.75
CA GLU A 159 -23.62 9.34 -15.51
C GLU A 159 -23.73 10.52 -14.56
N LEU A 160 -22.93 11.56 -14.82
CA LEU A 160 -23.05 12.80 -14.04
C LEU A 160 -24.26 13.62 -14.56
N PRO A 161 -24.96 14.35 -13.65
CA PRO A 161 -26.03 15.26 -14.05
C PRO A 161 -25.57 16.47 -14.88
N VAL A 162 -24.27 16.58 -15.14
CA VAL A 162 -23.64 17.63 -15.93
C VAL A 162 -22.71 17.02 -17.00
N PRO A 163 -22.56 17.64 -18.15
CA PRO A 163 -21.69 17.10 -19.21
C PRO A 163 -20.20 17.18 -18.85
N HIS A 164 -19.80 18.18 -18.07
CA HIS A 164 -18.41 18.44 -17.75
C HIS A 164 -18.23 19.00 -16.34
N VAL A 165 -17.01 18.84 -15.81
CA VAL A 165 -16.55 19.40 -14.55
C VAL A 165 -15.28 20.23 -14.76
N ASP A 166 -15.08 21.24 -13.90
CA ASP A 166 -13.89 22.11 -13.95
C ASP A 166 -12.70 21.50 -13.23
N VAL A 167 -12.95 20.70 -12.17
CA VAL A 167 -11.93 20.14 -11.28
C VAL A 167 -12.25 18.69 -10.99
N ILE A 168 -11.23 17.84 -11.07
CA ILE A 168 -11.26 16.50 -10.51
C ILE A 168 -10.31 16.46 -9.30
N ILE A 169 -10.80 15.97 -8.18
CA ILE A 169 -9.99 15.69 -7.00
C ILE A 169 -10.17 14.23 -6.62
N SER A 170 -9.10 13.57 -6.26
CA SER A 170 -9.14 12.16 -5.84
C SER A 170 -7.96 11.83 -4.95
N GLU A 171 -8.18 10.98 -3.97
CA GLU A 171 -7.11 10.33 -3.25
C GLU A 171 -7.11 8.86 -3.67
N TRP A 172 -6.31 8.59 -4.71
CA TRP A 172 -6.30 7.33 -5.46
C TRP A 172 -5.10 6.44 -5.18
N MET A 173 -4.12 6.90 -4.41
CA MET A 173 -2.86 6.21 -4.24
C MET A 173 -3.03 4.97 -3.36
N GLY A 174 -2.65 3.81 -3.89
CA GLY A 174 -2.53 2.57 -3.12
C GLY A 174 -1.13 2.39 -2.54
N TYR A 175 -0.90 1.27 -1.86
CA TYR A 175 0.44 0.84 -1.51
C TYR A 175 1.30 0.68 -2.76
N PHE A 176 2.60 0.89 -2.65
CA PHE A 176 3.47 0.95 -3.83
C PHE A 176 2.99 1.97 -4.89
N LEU A 177 2.20 2.97 -4.50
CA LEU A 177 1.50 3.94 -5.35
C LEU A 177 0.38 3.32 -6.22
N LEU A 178 0.60 2.17 -6.84
CA LEU A 178 -0.23 1.62 -7.92
C LEU A 178 -1.09 0.41 -7.53
N PHE A 179 -0.91 -0.15 -6.33
CA PHE A 179 -1.77 -1.23 -5.83
C PHE A 179 -3.23 -0.76 -5.79
N GLU A 180 -4.18 -1.67 -5.98
CA GLU A 180 -5.62 -1.39 -6.12
C GLU A 180 -6.05 -0.71 -7.42
N ASN A 181 -5.11 -0.16 -8.18
CA ASN A 181 -5.31 0.38 -9.55
C ASN A 181 -6.42 1.45 -9.68
N MET A 182 -6.66 2.24 -8.63
CA MET A 182 -7.69 3.28 -8.67
C MET A 182 -7.33 4.42 -9.63
N LEU A 183 -6.05 4.56 -10.00
CA LEU A 183 -5.60 5.56 -10.97
C LEU A 183 -6.33 5.43 -12.32
N ASN A 184 -6.58 4.21 -12.80
CA ASN A 184 -7.31 4.02 -14.07
C ASN A 184 -8.74 4.58 -14.02
N THR A 185 -9.42 4.46 -12.88
CA THR A 185 -10.74 5.06 -12.64
C THR A 185 -10.66 6.59 -12.70
N VAL A 186 -9.60 7.18 -12.13
CA VAL A 186 -9.37 8.65 -12.20
C VAL A 186 -9.10 9.11 -13.64
N LEU A 187 -8.28 8.37 -14.38
CA LEU A 187 -8.00 8.68 -15.79
C LEU A 187 -9.27 8.56 -16.65
N TYR A 188 -10.11 7.55 -16.41
CA TYR A 188 -11.42 7.43 -17.05
C TYR A 188 -12.30 8.64 -16.78
N ALA A 189 -12.40 9.08 -15.51
CA ALA A 189 -13.18 10.25 -15.13
C ALA A 189 -12.65 11.54 -15.79
N ARG A 190 -11.32 11.69 -15.84
CA ARG A 190 -10.65 12.81 -16.52
C ARG A 190 -11.05 12.87 -18.00
N ASP A 191 -10.90 11.77 -18.71
CA ASP A 191 -11.11 11.70 -20.15
C ASP A 191 -12.59 11.87 -20.52
N LYS A 192 -13.52 11.47 -19.62
CA LYS A 192 -14.96 11.57 -19.87
C LYS A 192 -15.54 12.94 -19.52
N TRP A 193 -15.10 13.55 -18.40
CA TRP A 193 -15.82 14.70 -17.84
C TRP A 193 -15.00 15.98 -17.63
N LEU A 194 -13.65 15.91 -17.58
CA LEU A 194 -12.85 17.11 -17.32
C LEU A 194 -12.85 18.02 -18.57
N ILE A 195 -13.07 19.32 -18.39
CA ILE A 195 -12.92 20.31 -19.47
C ILE A 195 -11.46 20.41 -19.91
N ASN A 196 -11.20 20.90 -21.14
CA ASN A 196 -9.86 20.94 -21.72
C ASN A 196 -8.80 21.66 -20.85
N ASP A 197 -9.18 22.76 -20.19
CA ASP A 197 -8.29 23.49 -19.28
C ASP A 197 -8.64 23.19 -17.81
N GLY A 198 -9.23 22.03 -17.54
CA GLY A 198 -9.63 21.60 -16.21
C GLY A 198 -8.46 21.20 -15.36
N VAL A 199 -8.66 21.21 -14.06
CA VAL A 199 -7.64 20.90 -13.06
C VAL A 199 -7.87 19.51 -12.50
N ILE A 200 -6.81 18.69 -12.44
CA ILE A 200 -6.82 17.40 -11.75
C ILE A 200 -5.86 17.45 -10.55
N LEU A 201 -6.29 16.94 -9.41
CA LEU A 201 -5.56 17.02 -8.14
C LEU A 201 -5.58 15.65 -7.42
N PRO A 202 -4.39 15.04 -7.16
CA PRO A 202 -3.06 15.49 -7.55
C PRO A 202 -2.83 15.39 -9.06
N ASP A 203 -1.93 16.23 -9.58
CA ASP A 203 -1.57 16.20 -10.99
C ASP A 203 -0.30 15.41 -11.29
N LYS A 204 0.55 15.15 -10.27
CA LYS A 204 1.77 14.34 -10.44
C LYS A 204 2.02 13.41 -9.28
N ALA A 205 2.62 12.26 -9.61
CA ALA A 205 3.16 11.31 -8.64
C ALA A 205 4.54 10.80 -9.09
N LEU A 206 5.41 10.54 -8.13
CA LEU A 206 6.79 10.10 -8.35
C LEU A 206 7.04 8.85 -7.51
N LEU A 207 7.49 7.76 -8.13
CA LEU A 207 7.84 6.52 -7.45
C LEU A 207 9.37 6.39 -7.37
N PHE A 208 9.88 6.16 -6.17
CA PHE A 208 11.30 6.05 -5.87
C PHE A 208 11.67 4.65 -5.40
N LEU A 209 12.93 4.29 -5.57
CA LEU A 209 13.54 3.07 -5.09
C LEU A 209 14.84 3.40 -4.34
N THR A 210 15.09 2.68 -3.24
CA THR A 210 16.34 2.68 -2.46
C THR A 210 16.59 1.27 -1.95
N ALA A 211 17.67 1.03 -1.20
CA ALA A 211 17.96 -0.26 -0.59
C ALA A 211 18.36 -0.11 0.87
N ILE A 212 18.02 -1.13 1.68
CA ILE A 212 18.19 -1.13 3.13
C ILE A 212 18.95 -2.35 3.66
N GLU A 213 19.62 -2.13 4.79
CA GLU A 213 20.02 -3.19 5.71
C GLU A 213 18.83 -3.50 6.64
N ASP A 214 18.42 -4.77 6.73
CA ASP A 214 17.30 -5.21 7.57
C ASP A 214 17.36 -6.71 7.89
N ALA A 215 18.45 -7.13 8.51
CA ALA A 215 18.69 -8.54 8.83
C ALA A 215 17.67 -9.08 9.82
N GLU A 216 17.37 -8.29 10.86
CA GLU A 216 16.51 -8.72 11.98
C GLU A 216 15.08 -9.03 11.49
N TYR A 217 14.51 -8.17 10.68
CA TYR A 217 13.16 -8.36 10.18
C TYR A 217 13.08 -9.49 9.15
N LYS A 218 14.09 -9.61 8.26
CA LYS A 218 14.17 -10.71 7.30
C LYS A 218 14.23 -12.05 8.01
N GLU A 219 15.01 -12.16 9.08
CA GLU A 219 15.10 -13.37 9.92
C GLU A 219 13.75 -13.67 10.57
N ASP A 220 13.10 -12.68 11.19
CA ASP A 220 11.84 -12.86 11.91
C ASP A 220 10.65 -13.20 11.00
N LYS A 221 10.56 -12.63 9.80
CA LYS A 221 9.38 -12.77 8.93
C LYS A 221 9.55 -13.79 7.81
N ILE A 222 10.77 -14.02 7.36
CA ILE A 222 11.04 -14.86 6.19
C ILE A 222 11.80 -16.12 6.58
N GLU A 223 12.94 -15.98 7.25
CA GLU A 223 13.75 -17.15 7.62
C GLU A 223 13.12 -17.95 8.78
N PHE A 224 12.21 -17.36 9.55
CA PHE A 224 11.37 -18.03 10.55
C PHE A 224 10.75 -19.34 10.03
N TRP A 225 10.33 -19.37 8.77
CA TRP A 225 9.66 -20.53 8.16
C TRP A 225 10.58 -21.73 7.93
N ASN A 226 11.90 -21.57 8.04
CA ASN A 226 12.84 -22.68 7.92
C ASN A 226 12.84 -23.62 9.12
N ASN A 227 12.42 -23.10 10.31
CA ASN A 227 12.35 -23.91 11.52
C ASN A 227 11.26 -23.38 12.47
N VAL A 228 10.05 -23.89 12.34
CA VAL A 228 8.90 -23.52 13.17
C VAL A 228 8.68 -24.59 14.23
N TYR A 229 9.09 -24.33 15.45
CA TYR A 229 9.05 -25.30 16.57
C TYR A 229 9.72 -26.64 16.25
N GLY A 230 10.78 -26.65 15.45
CA GLY A 230 11.50 -27.85 15.03
C GLY A 230 11.00 -28.48 13.72
N PHE A 231 9.99 -27.91 13.08
CA PHE A 231 9.47 -28.37 11.81
C PHE A 231 9.91 -27.47 10.65
N ASP A 232 10.27 -28.09 9.52
CA ASP A 232 10.55 -27.40 8.26
C ASP A 232 9.23 -26.96 7.60
N MET A 233 9.03 -25.65 7.49
CA MET A 233 7.92 -25.01 6.77
C MET A 233 8.43 -24.11 5.64
N SER A 234 9.60 -24.42 5.08
CA SER A 234 10.26 -23.62 4.03
C SER A 234 9.44 -23.44 2.75
N CYS A 235 8.42 -24.28 2.52
CA CYS A 235 7.45 -24.06 1.44
C CYS A 235 6.70 -22.72 1.59
N ILE A 236 6.42 -22.26 2.83
CA ILE A 236 5.81 -20.97 3.12
C ILE A 236 6.83 -19.84 2.93
N ARG A 237 8.10 -20.06 3.25
CA ARG A 237 9.16 -19.08 3.04
C ARG A 237 9.19 -18.56 1.60
N LYS A 238 9.00 -19.43 0.62
CA LYS A 238 8.95 -19.03 -0.81
C LYS A 238 7.82 -18.06 -1.11
N GLN A 239 6.67 -18.26 -0.49
CA GLN A 239 5.54 -17.35 -0.61
C GLN A 239 5.81 -16.03 0.11
N ALA A 240 6.32 -16.07 1.34
CA ALA A 240 6.69 -14.88 2.12
C ALA A 240 7.73 -14.01 1.39
N MET A 241 8.70 -14.62 0.68
CA MET A 241 9.66 -13.90 -0.15
C MET A 241 9.05 -13.23 -1.37
N ALA A 242 8.00 -13.83 -1.94
CA ALA A 242 7.35 -13.30 -3.14
C ALA A 242 6.33 -12.19 -2.84
N GLU A 243 5.94 -11.99 -1.59
CA GLU A 243 4.98 -10.97 -1.18
C GLU A 243 5.71 -9.72 -0.66
N PRO A 244 5.47 -8.54 -1.27
CA PRO A 244 5.99 -7.28 -0.75
C PRO A 244 5.43 -7.00 0.65
N LEU A 245 6.29 -6.52 1.55
CA LEU A 245 5.87 -6.09 2.87
C LEU A 245 5.54 -4.60 2.87
N VAL A 246 4.45 -4.22 3.53
CA VAL A 246 4.11 -2.81 3.76
C VAL A 246 4.38 -2.47 5.23
N ASP A 247 5.52 -1.83 5.49
CA ASP A 247 5.87 -1.37 6.83
C ASP A 247 6.81 -0.17 6.81
N THR A 248 7.08 0.39 7.99
CA THR A 248 8.04 1.48 8.19
C THR A 248 9.38 0.93 8.66
N PHE A 249 10.46 1.55 8.25
CA PHE A 249 11.80 1.25 8.71
C PHE A 249 12.55 2.52 9.17
N ASP A 250 13.59 2.35 9.99
CA ASP A 250 14.43 3.48 10.42
C ASP A 250 15.23 4.01 9.22
N PRO A 251 15.22 5.32 8.93
CA PRO A 251 16.06 5.92 7.89
C PRO A 251 17.55 5.57 7.98
N LYS A 252 18.04 5.17 9.14
CA LYS A 252 19.42 4.70 9.34
C LYS A 252 19.71 3.36 8.64
N GLN A 253 18.68 2.58 8.34
CA GLN A 253 18.80 1.31 7.61
C GLN A 253 19.09 1.52 6.12
N ILE A 254 18.90 2.75 5.59
CA ILE A 254 19.19 3.06 4.19
C ILE A 254 20.69 2.92 3.93
N VAL A 255 21.03 2.14 2.90
CA VAL A 255 22.42 1.85 2.51
C VAL A 255 22.80 2.59 1.23
N THR A 256 21.82 2.92 0.40
CA THR A 256 22.08 3.49 -0.94
C THR A 256 21.42 4.85 -1.14
N SER A 257 21.82 5.52 -2.22
CA SER A 257 21.08 6.67 -2.75
C SER A 257 19.65 6.26 -3.13
N ASP A 258 18.77 7.26 -3.23
CA ASP A 258 17.43 7.10 -3.81
C ASP A 258 17.48 7.29 -5.33
N VAL A 259 16.63 6.58 -6.08
CA VAL A 259 16.45 6.79 -7.53
C VAL A 259 14.98 6.91 -7.90
N LEU A 260 14.65 7.86 -8.76
CA LEU A 260 13.32 8.00 -9.36
C LEU A 260 13.14 6.93 -10.44
N VAL A 261 12.19 6.00 -10.26
CA VAL A 261 11.90 4.94 -11.23
C VAL A 261 10.69 5.23 -12.11
N LYS A 262 9.72 6.01 -11.63
CA LYS A 262 8.56 6.43 -12.45
C LYS A 262 8.09 7.82 -12.06
N LYS A 263 7.92 8.66 -13.07
CA LYS A 263 7.19 9.91 -12.99
C LYS A 263 5.86 9.74 -13.72
N MET A 264 4.77 10.12 -13.07
CA MET A 264 3.42 10.13 -13.62
C MET A 264 2.92 11.56 -13.68
N ASP A 265 2.45 11.98 -14.86
CA ASP A 265 1.71 13.21 -15.06
C ASP A 265 0.25 12.83 -15.32
N ILE A 266 -0.59 12.97 -14.32
CA ILE A 266 -1.98 12.50 -14.33
C ILE A 266 -2.82 13.34 -15.32
N SER A 267 -2.37 14.53 -15.65
CA SER A 267 -3.03 15.39 -16.62
C SER A 267 -2.90 14.88 -18.07
N GLU A 268 -1.80 14.16 -18.38
CA GLU A 268 -1.43 13.81 -19.75
C GLU A 268 -1.37 12.30 -20.01
N MET A 269 -1.05 11.48 -18.99
CA MET A 269 -0.83 10.05 -19.14
C MET A 269 -2.08 9.29 -19.60
N ALA A 270 -1.88 8.19 -20.31
CA ALA A 270 -2.94 7.24 -20.68
C ALA A 270 -3.05 6.10 -19.66
N SER A 271 -4.19 5.39 -19.65
CA SER A 271 -4.40 4.26 -18.73
C SER A 271 -3.37 3.12 -18.89
N GLY A 272 -2.84 2.92 -20.09
CA GLY A 272 -1.77 1.96 -20.35
C GLY A 272 -0.43 2.30 -19.69
N ASP A 273 -0.20 3.56 -19.33
CA ASP A 273 1.07 4.03 -18.76
C ASP A 273 1.27 3.64 -17.30
N VAL A 274 0.29 3.02 -16.65
CA VAL A 274 0.42 2.42 -15.32
C VAL A 274 1.37 1.20 -15.33
N SER A 275 1.48 0.52 -16.48
CA SER A 275 2.48 -0.52 -16.71
C SER A 275 3.77 0.12 -17.21
N PHE A 276 4.91 -0.24 -16.64
CA PHE A 276 6.19 0.33 -17.05
C PHE A 276 7.36 -0.59 -16.75
N THR A 277 8.46 -0.37 -17.48
CA THR A 277 9.79 -0.86 -17.15
C THR A 277 10.74 0.33 -17.07
N ALA A 278 11.48 0.44 -15.98
CA ALA A 278 12.43 1.53 -15.76
C ALA A 278 13.79 0.99 -15.33
N PRO A 279 14.90 1.48 -15.90
CA PRO A 279 16.22 1.21 -15.38
C PRO A 279 16.44 1.95 -14.06
N PHE A 280 17.26 1.39 -13.20
CA PHE A 280 17.68 2.05 -11.98
C PHE A 280 19.19 1.85 -11.72
N LYS A 281 19.74 2.78 -10.94
CA LYS A 281 21.11 2.75 -10.48
C LYS A 281 21.15 3.29 -9.06
N LEU A 282 21.52 2.43 -8.10
CA LEU A 282 21.67 2.77 -6.69
C LEU A 282 23.17 2.78 -6.36
N ILE A 283 23.63 3.83 -5.68
CA ILE A 283 25.02 3.99 -5.25
C ILE A 283 25.06 3.78 -3.75
N ALA A 284 25.90 2.86 -3.28
CA ALA A 284 26.10 2.64 -1.85
C ALA A 284 26.69 3.88 -1.17
N GLU A 285 26.08 4.30 -0.08
CA GLU A 285 26.51 5.45 0.72
C GLU A 285 27.40 5.06 1.91
N ARG A 286 27.55 3.74 2.15
CA ARG A 286 28.43 3.16 3.17
C ARG A 286 28.69 1.68 2.88
N ASP A 287 29.71 1.11 3.55
CA ASP A 287 29.94 -0.34 3.58
C ASP A 287 28.85 -0.99 4.44
N ASP A 288 28.07 -1.91 3.89
CA ASP A 288 27.01 -2.62 4.62
C ASP A 288 26.51 -3.86 3.87
N TYR A 289 25.47 -4.47 4.41
CA TYR A 289 24.65 -5.48 3.76
C TYR A 289 23.37 -4.87 3.19
N ILE A 290 22.86 -5.45 2.11
CA ILE A 290 21.55 -5.12 1.56
C ILE A 290 20.66 -6.35 1.66
N HIS A 291 19.53 -6.19 2.32
CA HIS A 291 18.54 -7.23 2.55
C HIS A 291 17.28 -7.03 1.71
N ALA A 292 16.97 -5.79 1.35
CA ALA A 292 15.77 -5.46 0.59
C ALA A 292 15.93 -4.19 -0.25
N PHE A 293 15.18 -4.13 -1.35
CA PHE A 293 14.80 -2.85 -1.97
C PHE A 293 13.58 -2.26 -1.29
N VAL A 294 13.47 -0.94 -1.29
CA VAL A 294 12.33 -0.23 -0.71
C VAL A 294 11.79 0.78 -1.70
N ALA A 295 10.49 0.69 -1.95
CA ALA A 295 9.78 1.66 -2.77
C ALA A 295 8.95 2.60 -1.89
N TYR A 296 8.93 3.88 -2.28
CA TYR A 296 8.10 4.93 -1.70
C TYR A 296 7.73 5.95 -2.77
N PHE A 297 6.76 6.81 -2.48
CA PHE A 297 6.30 7.77 -3.47
C PHE A 297 6.10 9.18 -2.91
N ASN A 298 6.15 10.14 -3.83
CA ASN A 298 5.79 11.52 -3.59
C ASN A 298 4.56 11.88 -4.42
N VAL A 299 3.69 12.70 -3.86
CA VAL A 299 2.50 13.23 -4.53
C VAL A 299 2.61 14.74 -4.59
N LEU A 300 2.35 15.32 -5.77
CA LEU A 300 2.51 16.74 -6.03
C LEU A 300 1.22 17.34 -6.57
N PHE A 301 0.96 18.57 -6.15
CA PHE A 301 -0.14 19.43 -6.57
C PHE A 301 0.47 20.69 -7.19
N THR A 302 0.95 20.57 -8.45
CA THR A 302 1.72 21.64 -9.11
C THR A 302 0.82 22.73 -9.69
N GLN A 303 -0.50 22.48 -9.79
CA GLN A 303 -1.50 23.46 -10.23
C GLN A 303 -1.83 24.50 -9.14
N CYS A 304 -1.34 24.30 -7.92
CA CYS A 304 -1.47 25.26 -6.84
C CYS A 304 -0.64 26.52 -7.09
N HIS A 305 -1.01 27.66 -6.49
CA HIS A 305 -0.24 28.92 -6.58
C HIS A 305 1.24 28.73 -6.17
N LYS A 306 1.46 27.91 -5.15
CA LYS A 306 2.77 27.33 -4.80
C LYS A 306 2.60 25.84 -4.79
N GLU A 307 3.55 25.11 -5.34
CA GLU A 307 3.56 23.66 -5.30
C GLU A 307 3.39 23.17 -3.86
N ILE A 308 2.45 22.29 -3.68
CA ILE A 308 2.22 21.55 -2.44
C ILE A 308 2.50 20.08 -2.74
N SER A 309 3.17 19.40 -1.83
CA SER A 309 3.50 17.98 -1.99
C SER A 309 3.60 17.29 -0.64
N PHE A 310 3.54 15.96 -0.66
CA PHE A 310 3.94 15.12 0.46
C PHE A 310 4.72 13.91 -0.04
N SER A 311 5.45 13.29 0.87
CA SER A 311 6.24 12.09 0.62
C SER A 311 5.85 11.00 1.61
N THR A 312 5.80 9.75 1.13
CA THR A 312 5.73 8.54 1.97
C THR A 312 7.12 7.99 2.31
N GLY A 313 8.18 8.69 1.89
CA GLY A 313 9.56 8.25 2.07
C GLY A 313 10.00 8.19 3.53
N PRO A 314 11.02 7.37 3.81
CA PRO A 314 11.43 7.06 5.18
C PRO A 314 11.99 8.25 5.95
N ARG A 315 12.52 9.28 5.25
CA ARG A 315 13.02 10.52 5.85
C ARG A 315 11.91 11.56 6.10
N SER A 316 10.66 11.23 5.73
CA SER A 316 9.49 12.10 5.89
C SER A 316 8.66 11.70 7.10
N LYS A 317 7.68 12.52 7.48
CA LYS A 317 6.71 12.16 8.51
C LYS A 317 5.89 10.95 8.03
N GLY A 318 5.76 9.93 8.87
CA GLY A 318 5.05 8.70 8.55
C GLY A 318 3.61 8.93 8.08
N THR A 319 3.18 8.12 7.13
CA THR A 319 1.84 8.06 6.57
C THR A 319 1.27 6.65 6.70
N HIS A 320 -0.05 6.49 6.51
CA HIS A 320 -0.67 5.17 6.50
C HIS A 320 -0.20 4.29 5.32
N TRP A 321 0.33 4.87 4.23
CA TRP A 321 0.94 4.11 3.13
C TRP A 321 2.26 3.44 3.50
N LYS A 322 2.93 3.90 4.57
CA LYS A 322 4.24 3.38 4.97
C LYS A 322 5.20 3.33 3.78
N GLN A 323 6.05 2.30 3.68
CA GLN A 323 6.88 1.99 2.52
C GLN A 323 6.63 0.56 2.08
N THR A 324 7.01 0.20 0.85
CA THR A 324 6.92 -1.16 0.33
C THR A 324 8.31 -1.77 0.28
N VAL A 325 8.51 -2.84 1.04
CA VAL A 325 9.79 -3.55 1.19
C VAL A 325 9.76 -4.82 0.36
N LEU A 326 10.78 -5.00 -0.47
CA LEU A 326 10.97 -6.10 -1.42
C LEU A 326 12.24 -6.85 -1.03
N TYR A 327 12.10 -7.89 -0.19
CA TYR A 327 13.25 -8.63 0.32
C TYR A 327 13.98 -9.41 -0.77
N LEU A 328 15.31 -9.42 -0.71
CA LEU A 328 16.17 -10.17 -1.62
C LEU A 328 16.34 -11.61 -1.13
N ASP A 329 16.38 -12.56 -2.05
CA ASP A 329 16.72 -13.96 -1.73
C ASP A 329 18.12 -14.04 -1.14
N GLU A 330 19.09 -13.41 -1.79
CA GLU A 330 20.48 -13.35 -1.34
C GLU A 330 20.79 -12.00 -0.70
N VAL A 331 21.53 -12.01 0.40
CA VAL A 331 22.05 -10.80 1.02
C VAL A 331 23.24 -10.30 0.23
N LEU A 332 23.24 -9.03 -0.15
CA LEU A 332 24.34 -8.42 -0.88
C LEU A 332 25.33 -7.75 0.09
N THR A 333 26.61 -8.05 -0.03
CA THR A 333 27.67 -7.30 0.66
C THR A 333 28.13 -6.21 -0.28
N ILE A 334 28.04 -4.95 0.13
CA ILE A 334 28.35 -3.80 -0.69
C ILE A 334 29.31 -2.84 0.02
N CYS A 335 30.25 -2.25 -0.72
CA CYS A 335 31.14 -1.19 -0.22
C CYS A 335 30.68 0.19 -0.70
N GLU A 336 31.03 1.21 0.08
CA GLU A 336 30.75 2.61 -0.27
C GLU A 336 31.21 2.94 -1.70
N GLY A 337 30.35 3.57 -2.47
CA GLY A 337 30.58 3.93 -3.86
C GLY A 337 30.33 2.81 -4.88
N GLU A 338 30.13 1.57 -4.46
CA GLU A 338 29.69 0.50 -5.36
C GLU A 338 28.26 0.71 -5.85
N ILE A 339 27.94 0.08 -6.97
CA ILE A 339 26.71 0.36 -7.70
C ILE A 339 25.93 -0.92 -7.90
N ILE A 340 24.64 -0.86 -7.53
CA ILE A 340 23.64 -1.82 -7.98
C ILE A 340 22.90 -1.18 -9.15
N GLU A 341 22.89 -1.87 -10.28
CA GLU A 341 22.14 -1.43 -11.46
C GLU A 341 21.19 -2.52 -11.95
N GLY A 342 20.10 -2.09 -12.56
CA GLY A 342 19.10 -3.03 -13.06
C GLY A 342 17.88 -2.37 -13.65
N SER A 343 16.78 -3.10 -13.65
CA SER A 343 15.48 -2.60 -14.09
C SER A 343 14.35 -3.13 -13.19
N ILE A 344 13.35 -2.30 -13.00
CA ILE A 344 12.10 -2.67 -12.35
C ILE A 344 10.97 -2.63 -13.38
N THR A 345 10.22 -3.72 -13.48
CA THR A 345 9.01 -3.84 -14.30
C THR A 345 7.81 -3.98 -13.36
N VAL A 346 6.79 -3.18 -13.58
CA VAL A 346 5.55 -3.15 -12.80
C VAL A 346 4.38 -3.28 -13.76
N GLU A 347 3.52 -4.26 -13.51
CA GLU A 347 2.34 -4.53 -14.33
C GLU A 347 1.16 -4.92 -13.43
N PRO A 348 -0.07 -4.47 -13.74
CA PRO A 348 -1.28 -5.02 -13.14
C PRO A 348 -1.40 -6.52 -13.45
N ASN A 349 -1.85 -7.30 -12.48
CA ASN A 349 -2.09 -8.73 -12.69
C ASN A 349 -3.20 -8.94 -13.71
N LYS A 350 -3.02 -9.87 -14.64
CA LYS A 350 -3.96 -10.12 -15.75
C LYS A 350 -5.32 -10.67 -15.29
N LYS A 351 -5.36 -11.41 -14.19
CA LYS A 351 -6.60 -12.00 -13.64
C LYS A 351 -7.30 -11.03 -12.68
N ASN A 352 -6.52 -10.32 -11.87
CA ASN A 352 -6.99 -9.30 -10.93
C ASN A 352 -6.22 -8.00 -11.16
N PRO A 353 -6.73 -7.06 -11.97
CA PRO A 353 -6.03 -5.81 -12.30
C PRO A 353 -5.74 -4.89 -11.10
N ARG A 354 -6.27 -5.19 -9.91
CA ARG A 354 -5.98 -4.46 -8.67
C ARG A 354 -4.69 -4.93 -8.00
N ASP A 355 -4.27 -6.17 -8.28
CA ASP A 355 -2.99 -6.71 -7.82
C ASP A 355 -1.85 -6.25 -8.74
N LEU A 356 -0.62 -6.26 -8.21
CA LEU A 356 0.58 -5.92 -8.98
C LEU A 356 1.54 -7.10 -9.09
N GLU A 357 2.07 -7.29 -10.30
CA GLU A 357 3.24 -8.11 -10.58
C GLU A 357 4.47 -7.19 -10.69
N ILE A 358 5.47 -7.42 -9.84
CA ILE A 358 6.69 -6.61 -9.82
C ILE A 358 7.86 -7.54 -10.13
N THR A 359 8.65 -7.20 -11.14
CA THR A 359 9.86 -7.92 -11.51
C THR A 359 11.06 -6.99 -11.38
N ILE A 360 12.07 -7.39 -10.61
CA ILE A 360 13.32 -6.65 -10.46
C ILE A 360 14.46 -7.51 -10.99
N ASN A 361 15.13 -6.99 -12.03
CA ASN A 361 16.43 -7.51 -12.47
C ASN A 361 17.50 -6.60 -11.87
N TYR A 362 18.50 -7.17 -11.22
CA TYR A 362 19.58 -6.38 -10.63
C TYR A 362 20.92 -7.10 -10.73
N SER A 363 21.98 -6.29 -10.78
CA SER A 363 23.36 -6.77 -10.76
C SER A 363 24.22 -5.91 -9.85
N LEU A 364 25.14 -6.55 -9.18
CA LEU A 364 26.25 -5.94 -8.43
C LEU A 364 27.54 -6.62 -8.85
N ASN A 365 28.51 -5.83 -9.30
CA ASN A 365 29.88 -6.28 -9.55
C ASN A 365 30.80 -5.60 -8.54
N GLY A 366 30.66 -5.98 -7.29
CA GLY A 366 31.38 -5.42 -6.16
C GLY A 366 32.62 -6.22 -5.79
N LYS A 367 33.37 -5.68 -4.85
CA LYS A 367 34.62 -6.28 -4.33
C LYS A 367 34.35 -7.60 -3.60
N HIS A 368 33.25 -7.67 -2.85
CA HIS A 368 32.93 -8.81 -1.99
C HIS A 368 31.74 -9.63 -2.50
N CYS A 369 30.95 -9.07 -3.41
CA CYS A 369 29.76 -9.71 -3.94
C CYS A 369 29.66 -9.47 -5.45
N GLN A 370 29.46 -10.55 -6.22
CA GLN A 370 29.18 -10.48 -7.65
C GLN A 370 27.92 -11.29 -7.92
N VAL A 371 26.88 -10.60 -8.35
CA VAL A 371 25.55 -11.19 -8.52
C VAL A 371 24.83 -10.58 -9.73
N SER A 372 24.02 -11.39 -10.39
CA SER A 372 23.07 -10.94 -11.40
C SER A 372 21.82 -11.82 -11.28
N LEU A 373 20.74 -11.26 -10.77
CA LEU A 373 19.52 -12.00 -10.41
C LEU A 373 18.26 -11.30 -10.92
N THR A 374 17.19 -12.10 -11.01
CA THR A 374 15.84 -11.65 -11.27
C THR A 374 14.94 -12.16 -10.16
N GLN A 375 14.20 -11.27 -9.53
CA GLN A 375 13.17 -11.62 -8.55
C GLN A 375 11.80 -11.13 -8.96
N HIS A 376 10.78 -11.90 -8.58
CA HIS A 376 9.38 -11.63 -8.88
C HIS A 376 8.61 -11.51 -7.58
N TYR A 377 7.79 -10.45 -7.49
CA TYR A 377 6.94 -10.20 -6.35
C TYR A 377 5.49 -10.04 -6.81
N LYS A 378 4.55 -10.41 -5.93
CA LYS A 378 3.11 -10.31 -6.17
C LYS A 378 2.48 -9.58 -5.01
N MET A 379 1.99 -8.38 -5.26
CA MET A 379 1.24 -7.60 -4.30
C MET A 379 -0.25 -7.87 -4.49
N ARG A 380 -0.88 -8.46 -3.46
CA ARG A 380 -2.25 -8.96 -3.49
C ARG A 380 -3.10 -8.39 -2.36
#